data_f952dda8f0801a7a5617fe047d9e15a4
#
_entry.id   f952dda8f0801a7a5617fe047d9e15a4
#
_cell.length_a   1.000
_cell.length_b   1.000
_cell.length_c   1.000
_cell.angle_alpha   90.00
_cell.angle_beta   90.00
_cell.angle_gamma   90.00
#
_symmetry.space_group_name_H-M   'P 1'
#
loop_
_entity.id
_entity.type
_entity.pdbx_description
1 polymer ?
#
loop_
_entity_poly.entity_id
_entity_poly.type
_entity_poly.pdbx_seq_one_letter_code
_entity_poly.pdbx_strand_id
1 'polypeptide(L)'
;MAKAPGFADVKSRLQPPLTAGEARALATAFLLDRLDGVVALSGVVPLLAFTPPAAAPVLRALAPAGVGLLAQRGDGLGERLTCLFDDLLAEHRAALALDADSPTLPMTWVAEGAAMLADGMADVVLGPSEDGGYWSVGLRAPCPALFTDVPWSTDRVLETTLVRARALGLRVRLLPRWFDVDTEADLKKLCDEIAASGGPRRTAALAPTLAARLARAVVE
;
A
#
# COMPACT_ATOMS: atom_id res chain seq x y z
N MET A 1 -4.21 1.53 -2.32
CA MET A 1 -4.03 2.68 -3.24
C MET A 1 -2.83 2.40 -4.14
N ALA A 2 -2.91 2.68 -5.45
CA ALA A 2 -1.80 2.41 -6.36
C ALA A 2 -1.70 3.40 -7.52
N LYS A 3 -0.46 3.64 -7.99
CA LYS A 3 -0.21 4.12 -9.36
C LYS A 3 -0.34 2.93 -10.30
N ALA A 4 -1.06 3.10 -11.42
CA ALA A 4 -1.25 2.01 -12.37
C ALA A 4 0.06 1.68 -13.10
N PRO A 5 0.59 0.45 -12.99
CA PRO A 5 1.79 0.06 -13.71
C PRO A 5 1.60 0.19 -15.24
N GLY A 6 2.55 0.83 -15.92
CA GLY A 6 2.48 1.10 -17.36
C GLY A 6 1.78 2.40 -17.77
N PHE A 7 1.13 3.10 -16.84
CA PHE A 7 0.52 4.43 -17.04
C PHE A 7 1.25 5.52 -16.23
N ALA A 8 2.07 5.12 -15.29
CA ALA A 8 2.91 6.01 -14.51
C ALA A 8 4.26 5.35 -14.26
N ASP A 9 5.27 6.14 -13.99
CA ASP A 9 6.56 5.64 -13.53
C ASP A 9 6.39 4.98 -12.15
N VAL A 10 6.70 3.69 -12.10
CA VAL A 10 6.65 2.88 -10.89
C VAL A 10 8.03 2.31 -10.60
N LYS A 11 8.40 2.26 -9.32
CA LYS A 11 9.67 1.69 -8.86
C LYS A 11 10.90 2.26 -9.58
N SER A 12 10.90 3.58 -9.86
CA SER A 12 12.01 4.26 -10.54
C SER A 12 13.32 4.19 -9.74
N ARG A 13 13.26 4.15 -8.40
CA ARG A 13 14.43 3.97 -7.53
C ARG A 13 15.07 2.59 -7.60
N LEU A 14 14.37 1.63 -8.21
CA LEU A 14 14.89 0.29 -8.52
C LEU A 14 15.49 0.20 -9.93
N GLN A 15 15.66 1.32 -10.63
CA GLN A 15 16.19 1.40 -12.00
C GLN A 15 17.44 2.29 -12.05
N PRO A 16 18.69 1.71 -11.90
CA PRO A 16 19.03 0.29 -11.74
C PRO A 16 18.70 -0.28 -10.35
N PRO A 17 18.82 -1.60 -10.11
CA PRO A 17 19.36 -2.66 -10.99
C PRO A 17 18.35 -3.23 -12.00
N LEU A 18 17.06 -2.91 -11.86
CA LEU A 18 16.02 -3.42 -12.76
C LEU A 18 15.92 -2.58 -14.03
N THR A 19 15.53 -3.21 -15.13
CA THR A 19 15.03 -2.49 -16.31
C THR A 19 13.63 -1.93 -16.03
N ALA A 20 13.19 -0.93 -16.80
CA ALA A 20 11.85 -0.38 -16.71
C ALA A 20 10.75 -1.45 -16.90
N GLY A 21 10.99 -2.44 -17.74
CA GLY A 21 10.08 -3.58 -17.95
C GLY A 21 9.97 -4.47 -16.72
N GLU A 22 11.09 -4.78 -16.06
CA GLU A 22 11.13 -5.59 -14.84
C GLU A 22 10.53 -4.83 -13.65
N ALA A 23 10.82 -3.54 -13.50
CA ALA A 23 10.22 -2.69 -12.47
C ALA A 23 8.69 -2.62 -12.61
N ARG A 24 8.18 -2.50 -13.84
CA ARG A 24 6.74 -2.55 -14.12
C ARG A 24 6.14 -3.94 -13.83
N ALA A 25 6.82 -5.02 -14.21
CA ALA A 25 6.37 -6.37 -13.91
C ALA A 25 6.30 -6.61 -12.39
N LEU A 26 7.30 -6.13 -11.65
CA LEU A 26 7.35 -6.21 -10.20
C LEU A 26 6.20 -5.45 -9.54
N ALA A 27 5.97 -4.18 -9.93
CA ALA A 27 4.87 -3.38 -9.41
C ALA A 27 3.49 -4.01 -9.73
N THR A 28 3.37 -4.64 -10.91
CA THR A 28 2.14 -5.37 -11.28
C THR A 28 1.95 -6.62 -10.41
N ALA A 29 3.02 -7.37 -10.15
CA ALA A 29 2.97 -8.54 -9.26
C ALA A 29 2.55 -8.14 -7.84
N PHE A 30 3.17 -7.09 -7.27
CA PHE A 30 2.82 -6.56 -5.96
C PHE A 30 1.34 -6.19 -5.86
N LEU A 31 0.86 -5.41 -6.82
CA LEU A 31 -0.53 -4.97 -6.88
C LEU A 31 -1.51 -6.16 -6.91
N LEU A 32 -1.27 -7.12 -7.81
CA LEU A 32 -2.17 -8.26 -7.97
C LEU A 32 -2.12 -9.23 -6.78
N ASP A 33 -0.95 -9.46 -6.20
CA ASP A 33 -0.82 -10.29 -4.99
C ASP A 33 -1.51 -9.62 -3.79
N ARG A 34 -1.41 -8.27 -3.67
CA ARG A 34 -2.15 -7.51 -2.66
C ARG A 34 -3.66 -7.63 -2.85
N LEU A 35 -4.15 -7.49 -4.07
CA LEU A 35 -5.58 -7.61 -4.36
C LEU A 35 -6.11 -9.02 -4.08
N ASP A 36 -5.37 -10.08 -4.46
CA ASP A 36 -5.73 -11.46 -4.12
C ASP A 36 -5.83 -11.63 -2.59
N GLY A 37 -4.86 -11.08 -1.85
CA GLY A 37 -4.87 -11.13 -0.39
C GLY A 37 -6.09 -10.43 0.22
N VAL A 38 -6.46 -9.24 -0.27
CA VAL A 38 -7.63 -8.49 0.23
C VAL A 38 -8.93 -9.20 -0.12
N VAL A 39 -9.05 -9.75 -1.34
CA VAL A 39 -10.24 -10.53 -1.77
C VAL A 39 -10.46 -11.77 -0.89
N ALA A 40 -9.39 -12.37 -0.38
CA ALA A 40 -9.49 -13.52 0.51
C ALA A 40 -9.96 -13.19 1.94
N LEU A 41 -9.99 -11.91 2.32
CA LEU A 41 -10.47 -11.49 3.65
C LEU A 41 -12.00 -11.50 3.72
N SER A 42 -12.52 -12.09 4.79
CA SER A 42 -13.97 -12.08 5.04
C SER A 42 -14.44 -10.74 5.62
N GLY A 43 -15.64 -10.32 5.26
CA GLY A 43 -16.29 -9.14 5.83
C GLY A 43 -15.74 -7.79 5.35
N VAL A 44 -14.91 -7.77 4.31
CA VAL A 44 -14.41 -6.56 3.67
C VAL A 44 -14.89 -6.42 2.23
N VAL A 45 -15.00 -5.18 1.76
CA VAL A 45 -15.30 -4.86 0.35
C VAL A 45 -13.98 -4.43 -0.30
N PRO A 46 -13.40 -5.25 -1.21
CA PRO A 46 -12.13 -4.94 -1.83
C PRO A 46 -12.28 -3.85 -2.89
N LEU A 47 -11.49 -2.78 -2.78
CA LEU A 47 -11.46 -1.67 -3.72
C LEU A 47 -10.02 -1.34 -4.12
N LEU A 48 -9.79 -1.13 -5.41
CA LEU A 48 -8.55 -0.57 -5.94
C LEU A 48 -8.72 0.92 -6.21
N ALA A 49 -8.18 1.76 -5.33
CA ALA A 49 -8.05 3.19 -5.57
C ALA A 49 -6.79 3.45 -6.41
N PHE A 50 -6.96 3.95 -7.63
CA PHE A 50 -5.89 4.01 -8.63
C PHE A 50 -5.72 5.37 -9.29
N THR A 51 -4.53 5.63 -9.83
CA THR A 51 -4.20 6.79 -10.66
C THR A 51 -3.25 6.36 -11.79
N PRO A 52 -3.30 6.96 -13.01
CA PRO A 52 -4.27 7.93 -13.47
C PRO A 52 -5.62 7.30 -13.86
N PRO A 53 -6.71 8.09 -13.98
CA PRO A 53 -8.03 7.57 -14.34
C PRO A 53 -8.08 6.83 -15.69
N ALA A 54 -7.24 7.21 -16.63
CA ALA A 54 -7.12 6.56 -17.94
C ALA A 54 -6.73 5.07 -17.86
N ALA A 55 -6.17 4.61 -16.73
CA ALA A 55 -5.80 3.21 -16.54
C ALA A 55 -7.00 2.27 -16.24
N ALA A 56 -8.20 2.81 -16.01
CA ALA A 56 -9.37 2.03 -15.62
C ALA A 56 -9.67 0.80 -16.51
N PRO A 57 -9.64 0.88 -17.85
CA PRO A 57 -9.91 -0.30 -18.69
C PRO A 57 -8.91 -1.44 -18.47
N VAL A 58 -7.62 -1.12 -18.36
CA VAL A 58 -6.56 -2.10 -18.16
C VAL A 58 -6.66 -2.70 -16.75
N LEU A 59 -6.85 -1.87 -15.72
CA LEU A 59 -6.99 -2.36 -14.36
C LEU A 59 -8.25 -3.23 -14.17
N ARG A 60 -9.33 -2.91 -14.88
CA ARG A 60 -10.55 -3.76 -14.86
C ARG A 60 -10.29 -5.15 -15.44
N ALA A 61 -9.44 -5.25 -16.46
CA ALA A 61 -9.07 -6.52 -17.06
C ALA A 61 -8.07 -7.34 -16.21
N LEU A 62 -7.27 -6.66 -15.37
CA LEU A 62 -6.24 -7.28 -14.53
C LEU A 62 -6.72 -7.64 -13.13
N ALA A 63 -7.62 -6.83 -12.55
CA ALA A 63 -8.06 -7.00 -11.17
C ALA A 63 -8.83 -8.32 -10.98
N PRO A 64 -8.65 -9.00 -9.85
CA PRO A 64 -9.45 -10.16 -9.50
C PRO A 64 -10.95 -9.85 -9.49
N ALA A 65 -11.78 -10.86 -9.73
CA ALA A 65 -13.23 -10.74 -9.63
C ALA A 65 -13.63 -10.24 -8.22
N GLY A 66 -14.62 -9.35 -8.15
CA GLY A 66 -15.10 -8.77 -6.91
C GLY A 66 -14.35 -7.51 -6.45
N VAL A 67 -13.26 -7.12 -7.10
CA VAL A 67 -12.56 -5.85 -6.79
C VAL A 67 -13.25 -4.68 -7.50
N GLY A 68 -13.74 -3.72 -6.70
CA GLY A 68 -14.22 -2.43 -7.22
C GLY A 68 -13.05 -1.53 -7.64
N LEU A 69 -13.30 -0.62 -8.58
CA LEU A 69 -12.31 0.37 -9.04
C LEU A 69 -12.76 1.78 -8.66
N LEU A 70 -11.87 2.55 -8.04
CA LEU A 70 -12.09 3.95 -7.67
C LEU A 70 -10.93 4.80 -8.16
N ALA A 71 -11.18 5.75 -9.06
CA ALA A 71 -10.14 6.68 -9.50
C ALA A 71 -9.81 7.66 -8.36
N GLN A 72 -8.53 7.80 -8.03
CA GLN A 72 -8.07 8.77 -7.03
C GLN A 72 -8.29 10.19 -7.52
N ARG A 73 -8.70 11.08 -6.61
CA ARG A 73 -8.89 12.52 -6.84
C ARG A 73 -7.98 13.31 -5.90
N GLY A 74 -7.43 14.43 -6.37
CA GLY A 74 -6.52 15.30 -5.63
C GLY A 74 -5.10 15.31 -6.17
N ASP A 75 -4.39 16.40 -5.97
CA ASP A 75 -3.05 16.62 -6.53
C ASP A 75 -1.95 15.96 -5.70
N GLY A 76 -2.12 15.92 -4.38
CA GLY A 76 -1.18 15.30 -3.43
C GLY A 76 -1.75 14.07 -2.72
N LEU A 77 -0.89 13.31 -2.00
CA LEU A 77 -1.31 12.13 -1.26
C LEU A 77 -2.33 12.47 -0.16
N GLY A 78 -2.16 13.62 0.53
CA GLY A 78 -3.10 14.05 1.57
C GLY A 78 -4.51 14.29 1.03
N GLU A 79 -4.63 15.02 -0.09
CA GLU A 79 -5.93 15.26 -0.74
C GLU A 79 -6.54 13.95 -1.26
N ARG A 80 -5.72 13.06 -1.84
CA ARG A 80 -6.18 11.76 -2.32
C ARG A 80 -6.71 10.87 -1.20
N LEU A 81 -6.07 10.88 -0.05
CA LEU A 81 -6.54 10.18 1.15
C LEU A 81 -7.85 10.81 1.66
N THR A 82 -7.91 12.14 1.72
CA THR A 82 -9.13 12.86 2.13
C THR A 82 -10.30 12.49 1.24
N CYS A 83 -10.17 12.66 -0.08
CA CYS A 83 -11.23 12.30 -1.03
C CYS A 83 -11.63 10.82 -0.96
N LEU A 84 -10.63 9.93 -0.80
CA LEU A 84 -10.87 8.49 -0.68
C LEU A 84 -11.73 8.18 0.55
N PHE A 85 -11.36 8.73 1.72
CA PHE A 85 -12.10 8.48 2.94
C PHE A 85 -13.47 9.15 2.94
N ASP A 86 -13.63 10.32 2.34
CA ASP A 86 -14.93 10.97 2.17
C ASP A 86 -15.87 10.09 1.33
N ASP A 87 -15.40 9.56 0.20
CA ASP A 87 -16.17 8.68 -0.67
C ASP A 87 -16.55 7.36 0.04
N LEU A 88 -15.56 6.70 0.66
CA LEU A 88 -15.79 5.38 1.24
C LEU A 88 -16.64 5.44 2.53
N LEU A 89 -16.42 6.44 3.37
CA LEU A 89 -17.13 6.55 4.66
C LEU A 89 -18.55 7.12 4.51
N ALA A 90 -18.92 7.59 3.31
CA ALA A 90 -20.31 7.88 2.98
C ALA A 90 -21.18 6.61 2.89
N GLU A 91 -20.56 5.47 2.52
CA GLU A 91 -21.26 4.19 2.28
C GLU A 91 -20.87 3.10 3.28
N HIS A 92 -19.70 3.23 3.92
CA HIS A 92 -19.13 2.21 4.80
C HIS A 92 -18.85 2.75 6.21
N ARG A 93 -19.00 1.90 7.23
CA ARG A 93 -18.76 2.27 8.64
C ARG A 93 -17.27 2.47 8.98
N ALA A 94 -16.40 1.95 8.16
CA ALA A 94 -14.96 2.07 8.29
C ALA A 94 -14.29 1.83 6.94
N ALA A 95 -13.13 2.42 6.73
CA ALA A 95 -12.30 2.17 5.56
C ALA A 95 -10.83 2.04 5.99
N LEU A 96 -10.08 1.16 5.32
CA LEU A 96 -8.66 0.94 5.53
C LEU A 96 -7.95 1.05 4.17
N ALA A 97 -7.15 2.08 3.99
CA ALA A 97 -6.30 2.25 2.83
C ALA A 97 -4.98 1.52 3.05
N LEU A 98 -4.55 0.73 2.05
CA LEU A 98 -3.30 -0.01 2.03
C LEU A 98 -2.39 0.52 0.93
N ASP A 99 -1.08 0.45 1.13
CA ASP A 99 -0.12 0.57 0.04
C ASP A 99 -0.19 -0.63 -0.91
N ALA A 100 0.55 -0.54 -2.02
CA ALA A 100 0.74 -1.65 -2.94
C ALA A 100 2.20 -2.12 -2.98
N ASP A 101 3.05 -1.60 -2.09
CA ASP A 101 4.50 -1.70 -2.16
C ASP A 101 5.11 -2.63 -1.12
N SER A 102 4.28 -3.23 -0.24
CA SER A 102 4.65 -4.16 0.83
C SER A 102 4.16 -5.60 0.55
N PRO A 103 4.68 -6.30 -0.48
CA PRO A 103 4.08 -7.53 -1.01
C PRO A 103 3.97 -8.66 0.01
N THR A 104 4.94 -8.79 0.92
CA THR A 104 5.00 -9.86 1.94
C THR A 104 4.30 -9.51 3.25
N LEU A 105 3.58 -8.37 3.32
CA LEU A 105 2.82 -7.98 4.50
C LEU A 105 1.80 -9.06 4.88
N PRO A 106 1.79 -9.54 6.15
CA PRO A 106 0.81 -10.52 6.61
C PRO A 106 -0.63 -10.00 6.54
N MET A 107 -1.49 -10.66 5.79
CA MET A 107 -2.89 -10.25 5.62
C MET A 107 -3.72 -10.38 6.91
N THR A 108 -3.25 -11.14 7.90
CA THR A 108 -3.84 -11.20 9.24
C THR A 108 -3.82 -9.83 9.94
N TRP A 109 -2.79 -9.02 9.75
CA TRP A 109 -2.71 -7.67 10.31
C TRP A 109 -3.69 -6.71 9.63
N VAL A 110 -3.91 -6.88 8.34
CA VAL A 110 -4.94 -6.13 7.62
C VAL A 110 -6.34 -6.47 8.15
N ALA A 111 -6.62 -7.76 8.36
CA ALA A 111 -7.87 -8.23 8.96
C ALA A 111 -8.06 -7.68 10.38
N GLU A 112 -7.01 -7.70 11.21
CA GLU A 112 -7.03 -7.14 12.56
C GLU A 112 -7.33 -5.63 12.55
N GLY A 113 -6.65 -4.87 11.70
CA GLY A 113 -6.91 -3.43 11.56
C GLY A 113 -8.33 -3.11 11.12
N ALA A 114 -8.86 -3.86 10.16
CA ALA A 114 -10.23 -3.72 9.69
C ALA A 114 -11.25 -4.03 10.81
N ALA A 115 -11.01 -5.11 11.59
CA ALA A 115 -11.85 -5.47 12.73
C ALA A 115 -11.83 -4.39 13.83
N MET A 116 -10.64 -3.88 14.21
CA MET A 116 -10.52 -2.81 15.21
C MET A 116 -11.34 -1.56 14.85
N LEU A 117 -11.39 -1.20 13.57
CA LEU A 117 -12.21 -0.09 13.07
C LEU A 117 -13.69 -0.46 13.09
N ALA A 118 -14.06 -1.61 12.55
CA ALA A 118 -15.46 -2.05 12.45
C ALA A 118 -16.13 -2.16 13.83
N ASP A 119 -15.41 -2.68 14.83
CA ASP A 119 -15.89 -2.88 16.19
C ASP A 119 -15.81 -1.60 17.06
N GLY A 120 -15.29 -0.50 16.52
CA GLY A 120 -15.18 0.76 17.24
C GLY A 120 -14.12 0.80 18.32
N MET A 121 -13.14 -0.09 18.27
CA MET A 121 -12.01 -0.09 19.22
C MET A 121 -11.00 1.02 18.94
N ALA A 122 -11.00 1.56 17.72
CA ALA A 122 -10.17 2.67 17.28
C ALA A 122 -10.94 3.62 16.38
N ASP A 123 -10.59 4.89 16.37
CA ASP A 123 -11.05 5.88 15.39
C ASP A 123 -10.09 5.93 14.21
N VAL A 124 -8.81 5.67 14.47
CA VAL A 124 -7.71 5.60 13.49
C VAL A 124 -6.90 4.33 13.73
N VAL A 125 -6.58 3.60 12.65
CA VAL A 125 -5.61 2.50 12.66
C VAL A 125 -4.47 2.87 11.70
N LEU A 126 -3.23 2.73 12.16
CA LEU A 126 -2.04 2.95 11.33
C LEU A 126 -1.17 1.69 11.34
N GLY A 127 -0.71 1.27 10.18
CA GLY A 127 0.33 0.26 10.02
C GLY A 127 1.66 0.93 9.68
N PRO A 128 2.59 1.10 10.64
CA PRO A 128 3.84 1.81 10.40
C PRO A 128 4.72 1.15 9.34
N SER A 129 5.36 1.94 8.50
CA SER A 129 6.44 1.51 7.60
C SER A 129 7.82 1.80 8.18
N GLU A 130 8.86 1.10 7.72
CA GLU A 130 10.23 1.28 8.19
C GLU A 130 10.83 2.63 7.76
N ASP A 131 10.35 3.19 6.66
CA ASP A 131 10.77 4.48 6.10
C ASP A 131 10.25 5.71 6.88
N GLY A 132 9.47 5.49 7.96
CA GLY A 132 8.83 6.55 8.74
C GLY A 132 7.44 6.97 8.25
N GLY A 133 6.93 6.32 7.21
CA GLY A 133 5.55 6.40 6.74
C GLY A 133 4.64 5.35 7.36
N TYR A 134 3.65 4.92 6.59
CA TYR A 134 2.78 3.81 6.96
C TYR A 134 2.30 3.03 5.73
N TRP A 135 2.29 1.70 5.84
CA TRP A 135 1.75 0.79 4.85
C TRP A 135 0.21 0.75 4.87
N SER A 136 -0.41 1.24 5.95
CA SER A 136 -1.86 1.42 6.01
C SER A 136 -2.26 2.61 6.86
N VAL A 137 -3.39 3.20 6.50
CA VAL A 137 -4.16 4.13 7.33
C VAL A 137 -5.64 3.80 7.21
N GLY A 138 -6.34 3.73 8.34
CA GLY A 138 -7.76 3.44 8.39
C GLY A 138 -8.53 4.39 9.30
N LEU A 139 -9.77 4.69 8.93
CA LEU A 139 -10.66 5.62 9.62
C LEU A 139 -12.08 5.06 9.76
N ARG A 140 -12.80 5.54 10.79
CA ARG A 140 -14.24 5.31 10.98
C ARG A 140 -15.13 6.50 10.61
N ALA A 141 -14.54 7.67 10.53
CA ALA A 141 -15.24 8.89 10.12
C ALA A 141 -14.30 9.75 9.28
N PRO A 142 -14.81 10.55 8.34
CA PRO A 142 -14.00 11.50 7.58
C PRO A 142 -13.22 12.42 8.53
N CYS A 143 -11.93 12.58 8.28
CA CYS A 143 -11.06 13.43 9.08
C CYS A 143 -10.00 14.12 8.19
N PRO A 144 -10.37 15.11 7.37
CA PRO A 144 -9.43 15.82 6.48
C PRO A 144 -8.25 16.43 7.22
N ALA A 145 -8.49 16.95 8.43
CA ALA A 145 -7.45 17.55 9.26
C ALA A 145 -6.29 16.58 9.60
N LEU A 146 -6.51 15.27 9.54
CA LEU A 146 -5.46 14.28 9.76
C LEU A 146 -4.38 14.30 8.67
N PHE A 147 -4.75 14.68 7.45
CA PHE A 147 -3.92 14.63 6.25
C PHE A 147 -3.42 16.00 5.76
N THR A 148 -3.86 17.10 6.39
CA THR A 148 -3.47 18.47 6.02
C THR A 148 -2.03 18.74 6.43
N ASP A 149 -1.21 19.39 5.59
CA ASP A 149 0.20 19.77 5.86
C ASP A 149 1.06 18.65 6.45
N VAL A 150 0.80 17.40 6.12
CA VAL A 150 1.70 16.28 6.44
C VAL A 150 2.90 16.36 5.50
N PRO A 151 4.14 16.23 6.01
CA PRO A 151 5.35 16.28 5.18
C PRO A 151 5.53 14.97 4.40
N TRP A 152 4.65 14.74 3.40
CA TRP A 152 4.64 13.52 2.60
C TRP A 152 6.01 13.23 1.98
N SER A 153 6.32 11.94 1.82
CA SER A 153 7.61 11.44 1.29
C SER A 153 8.82 11.76 2.20
N THR A 154 8.59 11.91 3.50
CA THR A 154 9.65 12.04 4.51
C THR A 154 9.46 10.98 5.62
N ASP A 155 10.49 10.76 6.41
CA ASP A 155 10.48 9.88 7.60
C ASP A 155 9.62 10.39 8.76
N ARG A 156 9.03 11.59 8.62
CA ARG A 156 8.20 12.26 9.66
C ARG A 156 6.70 12.07 9.46
N VAL A 157 6.27 11.37 8.43
CA VAL A 157 4.85 11.19 8.07
C VAL A 157 4.07 10.54 9.21
N LEU A 158 4.53 9.40 9.73
CA LEU A 158 3.88 8.68 10.83
C LEU A 158 3.82 9.55 12.10
N GLU A 159 4.93 10.15 12.49
CA GLU A 159 5.01 10.99 13.69
C GLU A 159 4.02 12.16 13.61
N THR A 160 4.04 12.88 12.48
CA THR A 160 3.14 14.02 12.24
C THR A 160 1.68 13.59 12.32
N THR A 161 1.32 12.47 11.70
CA THR A 161 -0.04 11.93 11.72
C THR A 161 -0.47 11.55 13.14
N LEU A 162 0.42 10.94 13.94
CA LEU A 162 0.14 10.59 15.34
C LEU A 162 -0.06 11.83 16.21
N VAL A 163 0.77 12.87 16.04
CA VAL A 163 0.61 14.14 16.79
C VAL A 163 -0.74 14.77 16.48
N ARG A 164 -1.15 14.79 15.22
CA ARG A 164 -2.45 15.34 14.80
C ARG A 164 -3.61 14.53 15.35
N ALA A 165 -3.55 13.21 15.23
CA ALA A 165 -4.59 12.34 15.77
C ALA A 165 -4.81 12.56 17.26
N ARG A 166 -3.72 12.73 18.05
CA ARG A 166 -3.78 13.05 19.48
C ARG A 166 -4.41 14.43 19.71
N ALA A 167 -4.00 15.44 18.94
CA ALA A 167 -4.56 16.80 19.05
C ALA A 167 -6.06 16.85 18.75
N LEU A 168 -6.53 15.96 17.86
CA LEU A 168 -7.95 15.79 17.51
C LEU A 168 -8.71 14.88 18.48
N GLY A 169 -8.07 14.34 19.52
CA GLY A 169 -8.68 13.45 20.51
C GLY A 169 -9.06 12.07 19.96
N LEU A 170 -8.45 11.65 18.84
CA LEU A 170 -8.77 10.37 18.19
C LEU A 170 -8.08 9.20 18.89
N ARG A 171 -8.80 8.10 19.04
CA ARG A 171 -8.25 6.85 19.56
C ARG A 171 -7.47 6.15 18.46
N VAL A 172 -6.14 6.13 18.57
CA VAL A 172 -5.25 5.49 17.59
C VAL A 172 -4.85 4.10 18.04
N ARG A 173 -4.82 3.15 17.12
CA ARG A 173 -4.16 1.85 17.25
C ARG A 173 -3.08 1.69 16.19
N LEU A 174 -1.95 1.14 16.60
CA LEU A 174 -0.85 0.80 15.69
C LEU A 174 -0.86 -0.70 15.45
N LEU A 175 -0.73 -1.06 14.18
CA LEU A 175 -0.43 -2.41 13.74
C LEU A 175 1.09 -2.65 13.76
N PRO A 176 1.56 -3.89 13.61
CA PRO A 176 2.99 -4.16 13.53
C PRO A 176 3.67 -3.40 12.38
N ARG A 177 4.93 -3.01 12.59
CA ARG A 177 5.75 -2.35 11.56
C ARG A 177 6.12 -3.33 10.47
N TRP A 178 6.13 -2.87 9.21
CA TRP A 178 6.58 -3.64 8.06
C TRP A 178 7.41 -2.77 7.12
N PHE A 179 7.91 -3.35 6.05
CA PHE A 179 8.71 -2.67 5.04
C PHE A 179 7.99 -2.61 3.69
N ASP A 180 8.22 -1.56 2.97
CA ASP A 180 7.93 -1.37 1.56
C ASP A 180 9.19 -1.60 0.72
N VAL A 181 9.04 -1.87 -0.55
CA VAL A 181 10.15 -2.22 -1.44
C VAL A 181 10.38 -1.07 -2.43
N ASP A 182 11.20 -0.11 -2.06
CA ASP A 182 11.47 1.10 -2.85
C ASP A 182 12.94 1.25 -3.27
N THR A 183 13.86 0.62 -2.55
CA THR A 183 15.31 0.70 -2.82
C THR A 183 15.90 -0.67 -3.13
N GLU A 184 17.14 -0.70 -3.61
CA GLU A 184 17.87 -1.94 -3.83
C GLU A 184 18.05 -2.77 -2.54
N ALA A 185 18.25 -2.11 -1.40
CA ALA A 185 18.33 -2.77 -0.11
C ALA A 185 17.01 -3.46 0.26
N ASP A 186 15.87 -2.81 0.00
CA ASP A 186 14.55 -3.40 0.22
C ASP A 186 14.29 -4.56 -0.74
N LEU A 187 14.75 -4.45 -2.00
CA LEU A 187 14.64 -5.53 -2.98
C LEU A 187 15.43 -6.77 -2.54
N LYS A 188 16.62 -6.58 -1.96
CA LYS A 188 17.40 -7.66 -1.37
C LYS A 188 16.67 -8.28 -0.19
N LYS A 189 16.16 -7.44 0.73
CA LYS A 189 15.36 -7.88 1.87
C LYS A 189 14.12 -8.70 1.43
N LEU A 190 13.44 -8.26 0.35
CA LEU A 190 12.34 -9.01 -0.24
C LEU A 190 12.77 -10.40 -0.73
N CYS A 191 13.91 -10.49 -1.43
CA CYS A 191 14.42 -11.78 -1.90
C CYS A 191 14.76 -12.72 -0.75
N ASP A 192 15.39 -12.20 0.31
CA ASP A 192 15.73 -12.96 1.52
C ASP A 192 14.44 -13.44 2.24
N GLU A 193 13.42 -12.59 2.36
CA GLU A 193 12.13 -12.93 2.95
C GLU A 193 11.40 -14.01 2.16
N ILE A 194 11.37 -13.91 0.83
CA ILE A 194 10.76 -14.92 -0.05
C ILE A 194 11.50 -16.25 0.06
N ALA A 195 12.82 -16.24 0.14
CA ALA A 195 13.61 -17.46 0.29
C ALA A 195 13.33 -18.17 1.63
N ALA A 196 13.09 -17.39 2.70
CA ALA A 196 12.84 -17.90 4.04
C ALA A 196 11.40 -18.39 4.23
N SER A 197 10.41 -17.68 3.72
CA SER A 197 8.99 -17.86 4.03
C SER A 197 8.09 -18.20 2.83
N GLY A 198 8.60 -18.13 1.60
CA GLY A 198 7.88 -18.45 0.36
C GLY A 198 7.25 -17.24 -0.34
N GLY A 199 6.69 -16.29 0.30
CA GLY A 199 6.09 -15.09 -0.27
C GLY A 199 4.87 -15.30 -1.19
N PRO A 200 4.23 -14.21 -1.64
CA PRO A 200 3.06 -14.26 -2.50
C PRO A 200 3.40 -14.71 -3.92
N ARG A 201 2.45 -15.37 -4.55
CA ARG A 201 2.68 -16.21 -5.75
C ARG A 201 3.37 -15.50 -6.91
N ARG A 202 2.88 -14.31 -7.29
CA ARG A 202 3.42 -13.60 -8.48
C ARG A 202 4.76 -12.96 -8.17
N THR A 203 4.88 -12.39 -7.00
CA THR A 203 6.12 -11.77 -6.50
C THR A 203 7.22 -12.83 -6.35
N ALA A 204 6.92 -13.98 -5.75
CA ALA A 204 7.86 -15.09 -5.60
C ALA A 204 8.33 -15.65 -6.95
N ALA A 205 7.47 -15.68 -7.97
CA ALA A 205 7.85 -16.10 -9.31
C ALA A 205 8.91 -15.21 -9.97
N LEU A 206 9.04 -13.96 -9.53
CA LEU A 206 10.07 -13.02 -10.02
C LEU A 206 11.39 -13.11 -9.26
N ALA A 207 11.42 -13.72 -8.07
CA ALA A 207 12.58 -13.75 -7.19
C ALA A 207 13.89 -14.22 -7.86
N PRO A 208 13.91 -15.26 -8.74
CA PRO A 208 15.15 -15.64 -9.43
C PRO A 208 15.72 -14.55 -10.34
N THR A 209 14.85 -13.82 -11.03
CA THR A 209 15.25 -12.69 -11.89
C THR A 209 15.79 -11.54 -11.06
N LEU A 210 15.12 -11.21 -9.94
CA LEU A 210 15.53 -10.14 -9.02
C LEU A 210 16.90 -10.44 -8.41
N ALA A 211 17.11 -11.67 -7.92
CA ALA A 211 18.40 -12.10 -7.36
C ALA A 211 19.54 -12.04 -8.40
N ALA A 212 19.27 -12.42 -9.65
CA ALA A 212 20.26 -12.32 -10.73
C ALA A 212 20.63 -10.86 -11.06
N ARG A 213 19.69 -9.93 -10.97
CA ARG A 213 19.95 -8.48 -11.15
C ARG A 213 20.79 -7.90 -10.02
N LEU A 214 20.43 -8.22 -8.78
CA LEU A 214 21.19 -7.79 -7.60
C LEU A 214 22.63 -8.31 -7.62
N ALA A 215 22.85 -9.56 -8.02
CA ALA A 215 24.20 -10.13 -8.12
C ALA A 215 25.09 -9.42 -9.17
N ARG A 216 24.51 -8.91 -10.25
CA ARG A 216 25.26 -8.17 -11.29
C ARG A 216 25.60 -6.75 -10.86
N ALA A 217 24.70 -6.08 -10.12
CA ALA A 217 24.95 -4.72 -9.63
C ALA A 217 26.11 -4.62 -8.61
N VAL A 218 26.49 -5.73 -7.97
CA VAL A 218 27.63 -5.79 -7.04
C VAL A 218 28.98 -5.87 -7.76
N VAL A 219 29.00 -6.21 -9.05
CA VAL A 219 30.24 -6.47 -9.84
C VAL A 219 30.62 -5.27 -10.72
N GLU A 220 29.71 -4.33 -10.92
CA GLU A 220 29.95 -3.05 -11.63
C GLU A 220 30.30 -1.92 -10.64
#